data_b29f9eca82788dccc8c2fd1d8d259e4e
#
_entry.id   b29f9eca82788dccc8c2fd1d8d259e4e
#
_cell.length_a   1.000
_cell.length_b   1.000
_cell.length_c   1.000
_cell.angle_alpha   90.00
_cell.angle_beta   90.00
_cell.angle_gamma   90.00
#
_symmetry.space_group_name_H-M   'P 1'
#
loop_
_entity.id
_entity.type
_entity.pdbx_description
1 polymer ?
#
loop_
_entity_poly.entity_id
_entity_poly.type
_entity_poly.pdbx_seq_one_letter_code
_entity_poly.pdbx_strand_id
1 'polypeptide(L)'
;MKRIAAILIALVLCLSMACFAEESDLAYVQGNGKLVVGITDFAPMDYKDEAGEWIGFDADMAKAFAASLGVEVEFIEIDWDNKIMELDNKSIDVVWNGMTLTEDVKAAMETSNAYANNAQVVIVPADVADQYQTAESISGLNIAVENGSAGDEVVSALGIEPTRVATQADTLLEVASGASDAAVIDSLMAAAMVGEGTSYANLTYTVGLNSEEYGVGFRKGSDLAAALNDFLKASYDDGSMMTIAETYGVQAAIIAQ
;
A
#
# COMPACT_ATOMS: atom_id res chain seq x y z
N MET A 1 21.19 -51.93 -29.60
CA MET A 1 21.91 -50.81 -28.98
C MET A 1 21.42 -49.45 -29.42
N LYS A 2 21.31 -49.12 -30.75
CA LYS A 2 20.83 -47.79 -31.21
C LYS A 2 19.39 -47.45 -30.82
N ARG A 3 18.49 -48.41 -30.69
CA ARG A 3 17.08 -48.19 -30.28
C ARG A 3 16.92 -47.97 -28.76
N ILE A 4 17.78 -48.56 -27.95
CA ILE A 4 17.80 -48.39 -26.50
C ILE A 4 18.38 -46.99 -26.15
N ALA A 5 19.40 -46.55 -26.87
CA ALA A 5 19.97 -45.22 -26.71
C ALA A 5 18.99 -44.10 -27.07
N ALA A 6 18.15 -44.30 -28.11
CA ALA A 6 17.13 -43.33 -28.50
C ALA A 6 15.99 -43.20 -27.48
N ILE A 7 15.61 -44.30 -26.83
CA ILE A 7 14.60 -44.31 -25.76
C ILE A 7 15.13 -43.64 -24.49
N LEU A 8 16.40 -43.88 -24.13
CA LEU A 8 17.03 -43.20 -22.97
C LEU A 8 17.19 -41.67 -23.19
N ILE A 9 17.52 -41.24 -24.42
CA ILE A 9 17.62 -39.80 -24.75
C ILE A 9 16.24 -39.13 -24.72
N ALA A 10 15.19 -39.83 -25.21
CA ALA A 10 13.82 -39.31 -25.12
C ALA A 10 13.32 -39.22 -23.69
N LEU A 11 13.66 -40.17 -22.78
CA LEU A 11 13.31 -40.13 -21.38
C LEU A 11 14.05 -39.01 -20.64
N VAL A 12 15.32 -38.75 -20.96
CA VAL A 12 16.11 -37.65 -20.38
C VAL A 12 15.60 -36.30 -20.85
N LEU A 13 15.18 -36.19 -22.14
CA LEU A 13 14.55 -34.96 -22.66
C LEU A 13 13.15 -34.70 -22.06
N CYS A 14 12.39 -35.76 -21.72
CA CYS A 14 11.11 -35.60 -21.02
C CYS A 14 11.30 -35.25 -19.53
N LEU A 15 12.40 -35.64 -18.89
CA LEU A 15 12.71 -35.22 -17.51
C LEU A 15 13.30 -33.80 -17.45
N SER A 16 13.91 -33.28 -18.54
CA SER A 16 14.42 -31.92 -18.59
C SER A 16 13.36 -30.89 -18.99
N MET A 17 12.17 -31.32 -19.38
CA MET A 17 10.94 -30.51 -19.41
C MET A 17 10.13 -30.63 -18.11
N ALA A 18 10.76 -30.88 -16.97
CA ALA A 18 10.22 -30.39 -15.73
C ALA A 18 10.23 -28.88 -15.86
N CYS A 19 9.16 -28.35 -16.44
CA CYS A 19 8.77 -26.95 -16.37
C CYS A 19 9.13 -26.50 -14.96
N PHE A 20 9.98 -25.50 -14.82
CA PHE A 20 9.92 -24.62 -13.68
C PHE A 20 8.55 -23.95 -13.82
N ALA A 21 7.48 -24.62 -13.41
CA ALA A 21 6.26 -23.96 -13.09
C ALA A 21 6.68 -23.00 -11.97
N GLU A 22 6.65 -21.71 -12.24
CA GLU A 22 6.73 -20.68 -11.21
C GLU A 22 5.78 -21.14 -10.12
N GLU A 23 6.29 -21.26 -8.89
CA GLU A 23 5.52 -21.82 -7.78
C GLU A 23 4.36 -20.84 -7.55
N SER A 24 3.11 -21.28 -7.76
CA SER A 24 1.92 -20.45 -7.63
C SER A 24 1.81 -19.92 -6.20
N ASP A 25 1.89 -18.60 -6.02
CA ASP A 25 1.69 -17.96 -4.73
C ASP A 25 0.26 -18.16 -4.20
N LEU A 26 -0.73 -18.22 -5.09
CA LEU A 26 -2.10 -18.56 -4.73
C LEU A 26 -2.19 -19.97 -4.13
N ALA A 27 -1.54 -20.96 -4.76
CA ALA A 27 -1.51 -22.32 -4.23
C ALA A 27 -0.71 -22.39 -2.92
N TYR A 28 0.35 -21.61 -2.77
CA TYR A 28 1.14 -21.52 -1.55
C TYR A 28 0.29 -20.96 -0.38
N VAL A 29 -0.41 -19.83 -0.59
CA VAL A 29 -1.30 -19.22 0.41
C VAL A 29 -2.43 -20.16 0.80
N GLN A 30 -3.08 -20.82 -0.18
CA GLN A 30 -4.13 -21.80 0.09
C GLN A 30 -3.60 -23.02 0.83
N GLY A 31 -2.40 -23.49 0.48
CA GLY A 31 -1.75 -24.61 1.15
C GLY A 31 -1.36 -24.34 2.61
N ASN A 32 -0.99 -23.09 2.91
CA ASN A 32 -0.67 -22.64 4.26
C ASN A 32 -1.92 -22.29 5.09
N GLY A 33 -3.08 -22.11 4.44
CA GLY A 33 -4.34 -21.76 5.10
C GLY A 33 -4.40 -20.32 5.58
N LYS A 34 -3.49 -19.44 5.17
CA LYS A 34 -3.47 -18.03 5.56
C LYS A 34 -2.85 -17.14 4.48
N LEU A 35 -3.34 -15.90 4.41
CA LEU A 35 -2.79 -14.78 3.66
C LEU A 35 -2.10 -13.82 4.65
N VAL A 36 -0.80 -13.61 4.49
CA VAL A 36 -0.01 -12.72 5.34
C VAL A 36 0.10 -11.35 4.68
N VAL A 37 -0.47 -10.32 5.32
CA VAL A 37 -0.60 -8.95 4.80
C VAL A 37 0.37 -8.04 5.55
N GLY A 38 1.26 -7.39 4.81
CA GLY A 38 2.16 -6.35 5.32
C GLY A 38 1.46 -5.00 5.32
N ILE A 39 1.42 -4.33 6.46
CA ILE A 39 0.74 -3.06 6.72
C ILE A 39 1.55 -2.13 7.61
N THR A 40 1.16 -0.86 7.67
CA THR A 40 1.58 0.14 8.67
C THR A 40 0.34 0.79 9.30
N ASP A 41 0.51 1.58 10.39
CA ASP A 41 -0.59 2.39 10.93
C ASP A 41 -0.90 3.56 9.98
N PHE A 42 -1.98 3.42 9.24
CA PHE A 42 -2.39 4.33 8.18
C PHE A 42 -3.92 4.49 8.13
N ALA A 43 -4.50 5.22 9.08
CA ALA A 43 -5.94 5.53 9.04
C ALA A 43 -6.28 6.40 7.80
N PRO A 44 -7.40 6.14 7.10
CA PRO A 44 -8.47 5.19 7.41
C PRO A 44 -8.34 3.84 6.69
N MET A 45 -7.15 3.56 6.11
CA MET A 45 -6.93 2.35 5.31
C MET A 45 -6.62 1.14 6.21
N ASP A 46 -5.66 1.28 7.13
CA ASP A 46 -5.25 0.27 8.09
C ASP A 46 -4.90 0.93 9.42
N TYR A 47 -5.61 0.59 10.49
CA TYR A 47 -5.32 1.11 11.83
C TYR A 47 -5.93 0.18 12.90
N LYS A 48 -5.49 0.35 14.14
CA LYS A 48 -5.99 -0.48 15.24
C LYS A 48 -7.17 0.19 15.94
N ASP A 49 -8.20 -0.60 16.22
CA ASP A 49 -9.30 -0.19 17.06
C ASP A 49 -8.90 -0.22 18.56
N GLU A 50 -9.86 0.10 19.44
CA GLU A 50 -9.65 0.09 20.90
C GLU A 50 -9.31 -1.30 21.47
N ALA A 51 -9.67 -2.37 20.77
CA ALA A 51 -9.33 -3.74 21.13
C ALA A 51 -7.95 -4.18 20.62
N GLY A 52 -7.32 -3.36 19.77
CA GLY A 52 -6.04 -3.67 19.12
C GLY A 52 -6.18 -4.48 17.83
N GLU A 53 -7.40 -4.65 17.33
CA GLU A 53 -7.66 -5.36 16.07
C GLU A 53 -7.47 -4.40 14.89
N TRP A 54 -6.85 -4.90 13.81
CA TRP A 54 -6.70 -4.15 12.58
C TRP A 54 -8.03 -3.96 11.88
N ILE A 55 -8.39 -2.71 11.61
CA ILE A 55 -9.56 -2.25 10.89
C ILE A 55 -9.15 -1.21 9.85
N GLY A 56 -10.08 -0.79 9.01
CA GLY A 56 -9.84 0.16 7.94
C GLY A 56 -10.30 -0.41 6.60
N PHE A 57 -10.30 0.43 5.58
CA PHE A 57 -10.77 0.02 4.26
C PHE A 57 -9.93 -1.14 3.71
N ASP A 58 -8.61 -0.98 3.70
CA ASP A 58 -7.70 -2.00 3.16
C ASP A 58 -7.69 -3.26 4.05
N ALA A 59 -7.67 -3.11 5.38
CA ALA A 59 -7.73 -4.25 6.29
C ALA A 59 -9.00 -5.09 6.09
N ASP A 60 -10.17 -4.46 5.93
CA ASP A 60 -11.42 -5.17 5.75
C ASP A 60 -11.56 -5.77 4.34
N MET A 61 -11.03 -5.11 3.30
CA MET A 61 -10.91 -5.68 1.96
C MET A 61 -9.96 -6.89 1.95
N ALA A 62 -8.83 -6.83 2.67
CA ALA A 62 -7.89 -7.94 2.80
C ALA A 62 -8.51 -9.15 3.53
N LYS A 63 -9.29 -8.92 4.60
CA LYS A 63 -10.08 -9.96 5.27
C LYS A 63 -11.09 -10.61 4.32
N ALA A 64 -11.82 -9.80 3.53
CA ALA A 64 -12.79 -10.30 2.56
C ALA A 64 -12.12 -11.09 1.43
N PHE A 65 -10.96 -10.64 0.94
CA PHE A 65 -10.18 -11.35 -0.06
C PHE A 65 -9.67 -12.70 0.48
N ALA A 66 -9.05 -12.73 1.67
CA ALA A 66 -8.61 -13.96 2.30
C ALA A 66 -9.77 -14.97 2.47
N ALA A 67 -10.94 -14.49 2.92
CA ALA A 67 -12.14 -15.32 3.02
C ALA A 67 -12.59 -15.87 1.65
N SER A 68 -12.47 -15.10 0.57
CA SER A 68 -12.80 -15.56 -0.79
C SER A 68 -11.86 -16.67 -1.28
N LEU A 69 -10.61 -16.68 -0.80
CA LEU A 69 -9.63 -17.73 -1.07
C LEU A 69 -9.81 -18.97 -0.15
N GLY A 70 -10.67 -18.88 0.86
CA GLY A 70 -10.88 -19.93 1.87
C GLY A 70 -9.75 -20.03 2.89
N VAL A 71 -9.05 -18.95 3.17
CA VAL A 71 -7.92 -18.87 4.12
C VAL A 71 -8.18 -17.81 5.20
N GLU A 72 -7.41 -17.86 6.29
CA GLU A 72 -7.37 -16.82 7.31
C GLU A 72 -6.48 -15.64 6.85
N VAL A 73 -6.70 -14.44 7.38
CA VAL A 73 -5.82 -13.29 7.21
C VAL A 73 -4.91 -13.16 8.44
N GLU A 74 -3.64 -12.85 8.21
CA GLU A 74 -2.68 -12.47 9.26
C GLU A 74 -2.09 -11.12 8.88
N PHE A 75 -2.13 -10.12 9.78
CA PHE A 75 -1.53 -8.81 9.55
C PHE A 75 -0.18 -8.72 10.25
N ILE A 76 0.84 -8.27 9.52
CA ILE A 76 2.18 -8.00 10.05
C ILE A 76 2.48 -6.52 9.81
N GLU A 77 2.75 -5.81 10.90
CA GLU A 77 3.24 -4.44 10.84
C GLU A 77 4.70 -4.45 10.36
N ILE A 78 4.97 -3.79 9.23
CA ILE A 78 6.27 -3.77 8.57
C ILE A 78 6.89 -2.37 8.63
N ASP A 79 8.20 -2.30 8.46
CA ASP A 79 8.87 -1.08 8.08
C ASP A 79 8.63 -0.85 6.57
N TRP A 80 8.01 0.29 6.22
CA TRP A 80 7.55 0.55 4.86
C TRP A 80 8.67 0.52 3.82
N ASP A 81 9.85 0.97 4.17
CA ASP A 81 11.03 0.94 3.31
C ASP A 81 11.47 -0.50 2.96
N ASN A 82 11.12 -1.48 3.81
CA ASN A 82 11.48 -2.88 3.64
C ASN A 82 10.41 -3.72 2.90
N LYS A 83 9.29 -3.12 2.45
CA LYS A 83 8.13 -3.84 1.87
C LYS A 83 8.48 -4.82 0.75
N ILE A 84 9.42 -4.45 -0.14
CA ILE A 84 9.88 -5.32 -1.24
C ILE A 84 10.66 -6.51 -0.69
N MET A 85 11.56 -6.26 0.25
CA MET A 85 12.37 -7.31 0.88
C MET A 85 11.50 -8.30 1.65
N GLU A 86 10.46 -7.84 2.35
CA GLU A 86 9.52 -8.68 3.08
C GLU A 86 8.72 -9.60 2.14
N LEU A 87 8.29 -9.09 0.97
CA LEU A 87 7.68 -9.91 -0.08
C LEU A 87 8.63 -10.95 -0.63
N ASP A 88 9.85 -10.55 -1.00
CA ASP A 88 10.85 -11.45 -1.62
C ASP A 88 11.27 -12.57 -0.68
N ASN A 89 11.36 -12.28 0.61
CA ASN A 89 11.70 -13.26 1.65
C ASN A 89 10.50 -14.14 2.08
N LYS A 90 9.31 -13.92 1.52
CA LYS A 90 8.07 -14.60 1.91
C LYS A 90 7.71 -14.41 3.40
N SER A 91 8.15 -13.30 4.03
CA SER A 91 7.70 -12.89 5.36
C SER A 91 6.24 -12.44 5.32
N ILE A 92 5.86 -11.80 4.19
CA ILE A 92 4.50 -11.44 3.84
C ILE A 92 4.16 -11.97 2.43
N ASP A 93 2.87 -12.11 2.14
CA ASP A 93 2.38 -12.53 0.83
C ASP A 93 1.95 -11.35 -0.02
N VAL A 94 1.54 -10.28 0.63
CA VAL A 94 0.97 -9.09 0.01
C VAL A 94 1.30 -7.83 0.81
N VAL A 95 1.55 -6.72 0.12
CA VAL A 95 1.57 -5.36 0.68
C VAL A 95 0.24 -4.70 0.34
N TRP A 96 -0.57 -4.41 1.35
CA TRP A 96 -1.88 -3.79 1.15
C TRP A 96 -2.09 -2.70 2.21
N ASN A 97 -1.76 -1.46 1.88
CA ASN A 97 -1.68 -0.34 2.84
C ASN A 97 -1.71 1.02 2.12
N GLY A 98 -2.74 1.27 1.31
CA GLY A 98 -2.79 2.51 0.53
C GLY A 98 -1.55 2.70 -0.33
N MET A 99 -1.02 1.63 -0.92
CA MET A 99 0.25 1.69 -1.62
C MET A 99 0.12 2.40 -2.97
N THR A 100 0.82 3.52 -3.13
CA THR A 100 0.89 4.25 -4.39
C THR A 100 1.58 3.42 -5.47
N LEU A 101 0.92 3.33 -6.64
CA LEU A 101 1.44 2.64 -7.82
C LEU A 101 2.49 3.48 -8.55
N THR A 102 3.63 3.75 -7.88
CA THR A 102 4.77 4.44 -8.51
C THR A 102 5.43 3.56 -9.57
N GLU A 103 6.25 4.15 -10.45
CA GLU A 103 7.00 3.38 -11.45
C GLU A 103 7.97 2.40 -10.79
N ASP A 104 8.57 2.76 -9.66
CA ASP A 104 9.49 1.90 -8.91
C ASP A 104 8.75 0.70 -8.29
N VAL A 105 7.57 0.93 -7.71
CA VAL A 105 6.68 -0.14 -7.21
C VAL A 105 6.30 -1.09 -8.35
N LYS A 106 5.82 -0.59 -9.48
CA LYS A 106 5.46 -1.41 -10.65
C LYS A 106 6.64 -2.18 -11.23
N ALA A 107 7.84 -1.63 -11.15
CA ALA A 107 9.06 -2.33 -11.60
C ALA A 107 9.45 -3.47 -10.66
N ALA A 108 9.32 -3.29 -9.35
CA ALA A 108 9.77 -4.22 -8.32
C ALA A 108 8.72 -5.32 -7.99
N MET A 109 7.44 -4.99 -8.07
CA MET A 109 6.34 -5.87 -7.65
C MET A 109 5.42 -6.26 -8.81
N GLU A 110 4.69 -7.36 -8.68
CA GLU A 110 3.43 -7.56 -9.39
C GLU A 110 2.35 -6.78 -8.68
N THR A 111 1.56 -5.97 -9.39
CA THR A 111 0.58 -5.10 -8.77
C THR A 111 -0.84 -5.43 -9.23
N SER A 112 -1.81 -5.16 -8.35
CA SER A 112 -3.22 -5.18 -8.74
C SER A 112 -3.54 -4.03 -9.72
N ASN A 113 -4.76 -4.03 -10.25
CA ASN A 113 -5.38 -2.82 -10.77
C ASN A 113 -5.45 -1.75 -9.68
N ALA A 114 -5.49 -0.48 -10.11
CA ALA A 114 -5.76 0.62 -9.19
C ALA A 114 -7.18 0.50 -8.61
N TYR A 115 -7.32 0.71 -7.29
CA TYR A 115 -8.64 0.62 -6.63
C TYR A 115 -9.10 1.94 -6.01
N ALA A 116 -8.21 2.90 -5.76
CA ALA A 116 -8.55 4.22 -5.23
C ALA A 116 -7.64 5.32 -5.76
N ASN A 117 -8.18 6.53 -5.84
CA ASN A 117 -7.42 7.74 -6.13
C ASN A 117 -6.86 8.34 -4.84
N ASN A 118 -5.67 8.95 -4.94
CA ASN A 118 -5.00 9.66 -3.86
C ASN A 118 -4.21 10.85 -4.39
N ALA A 119 -3.60 11.60 -3.49
CA ALA A 119 -2.61 12.64 -3.77
C ALA A 119 -1.68 12.80 -2.57
N GLN A 120 -0.45 13.21 -2.80
CA GLN A 120 0.43 13.68 -1.73
C GLN A 120 0.10 15.13 -1.41
N VAL A 121 -0.16 15.43 -0.12
CA VAL A 121 -0.56 16.77 0.34
C VAL A 121 0.38 17.27 1.43
N VAL A 122 0.58 18.59 1.43
CA VAL A 122 1.41 19.26 2.44
C VAL A 122 0.58 19.60 3.66
N ILE A 123 1.05 19.17 4.83
CA ILE A 123 0.47 19.46 6.14
C ILE A 123 1.32 20.51 6.84
N VAL A 124 0.66 21.53 7.38
CA VAL A 124 1.29 22.60 8.15
C VAL A 124 0.41 22.98 9.36
N PRO A 125 0.96 23.68 10.39
CA PRO A 125 0.13 24.33 11.39
C PRO A 125 -0.88 25.29 10.75
N ALA A 126 -2.13 25.28 11.24
CA ALA A 126 -3.23 26.02 10.61
C ALA A 126 -3.02 27.54 10.60
N ASP A 127 -2.29 28.07 11.60
CA ASP A 127 -2.03 29.52 11.74
C ASP A 127 -1.01 30.07 10.73
N VAL A 128 -0.25 29.22 10.02
CA VAL A 128 0.71 29.61 9.00
C VAL A 128 0.30 29.16 7.58
N ALA A 129 -0.84 28.50 7.44
CA ALA A 129 -1.27 27.84 6.20
C ALA A 129 -1.30 28.79 4.99
N ASP A 130 -1.70 30.05 5.17
CA ASP A 130 -1.77 31.05 4.11
C ASP A 130 -0.42 31.35 3.43
N GLN A 131 0.70 31.00 4.09
CA GLN A 131 2.04 31.21 3.57
C GLN A 131 2.50 30.07 2.64
N TYR A 132 1.83 28.91 2.68
CA TYR A 132 2.29 27.66 2.05
C TYR A 132 1.24 27.09 1.10
N GLN A 133 0.86 27.87 0.08
CA GLN A 133 -0.21 27.51 -0.86
C GLN A 133 0.30 27.03 -2.22
N THR A 134 1.63 26.95 -2.42
CA THR A 134 2.26 26.46 -3.65
C THR A 134 3.46 25.58 -3.34
N ALA A 135 3.85 24.70 -4.27
CA ALA A 135 5.03 23.84 -4.12
C ALA A 135 6.33 24.65 -3.93
N GLU A 136 6.44 25.83 -4.54
CA GLU A 136 7.61 26.68 -4.36
C GLU A 136 7.70 27.27 -2.95
N SER A 137 6.55 27.54 -2.31
CA SER A 137 6.52 28.17 -0.99
C SER A 137 7.04 27.27 0.13
N ILE A 138 7.10 25.94 -0.08
CA ILE A 138 7.57 24.98 0.92
C ILE A 138 9.07 24.68 0.82
N SER A 139 9.78 25.23 -0.15
CA SER A 139 11.18 24.89 -0.49
C SER A 139 12.20 25.13 0.65
N GLY A 140 11.86 25.93 1.64
CA GLY A 140 12.74 26.26 2.78
C GLY A 140 12.34 25.57 4.08
N LEU A 141 11.33 24.70 4.06
CA LEU A 141 10.81 24.03 5.25
C LEU A 141 11.57 22.74 5.55
N ASN A 142 11.65 22.39 6.83
CA ASN A 142 11.97 21.04 7.28
C ASN A 142 10.69 20.20 7.17
N ILE A 143 10.66 19.26 6.21
CA ILE A 143 9.48 18.48 5.87
C ILE A 143 9.66 17.04 6.33
N ALA A 144 8.75 16.55 7.17
CA ALA A 144 8.70 15.14 7.59
C ALA A 144 7.96 14.30 6.54
N VAL A 145 8.49 13.10 6.27
CA VAL A 145 7.88 12.09 5.39
C VAL A 145 8.10 10.69 5.97
N GLU A 146 7.25 9.75 5.63
CA GLU A 146 7.54 8.34 5.89
C GLU A 146 8.64 7.85 4.94
N ASN A 147 9.66 7.19 5.49
CA ASN A 147 10.79 6.68 4.73
C ASN A 147 10.37 5.70 3.63
N GLY A 148 10.80 5.93 2.37
CA GLY A 148 10.48 5.08 1.23
C GLY A 148 9.02 5.15 0.76
N SER A 149 8.28 6.18 1.16
CA SER A 149 6.90 6.44 0.69
C SER A 149 6.87 7.27 -0.60
N ALA A 150 5.68 7.37 -1.22
CA ALA A 150 5.45 8.30 -2.34
C ALA A 150 5.68 9.76 -1.93
N GLY A 151 5.37 10.12 -0.67
CA GLY A 151 5.68 11.43 -0.10
C GLY A 151 7.18 11.73 -0.09
N ASP A 152 8.02 10.76 0.30
CA ASP A 152 9.47 10.88 0.24
C ASP A 152 9.97 11.11 -1.20
N GLU A 153 9.46 10.32 -2.17
CA GLU A 153 9.80 10.48 -3.59
C GLU A 153 9.45 11.88 -4.10
N VAL A 154 8.25 12.38 -3.80
CA VAL A 154 7.76 13.70 -4.26
C VAL A 154 8.58 14.84 -3.65
N VAL A 155 8.84 14.82 -2.34
CA VAL A 155 9.63 15.85 -1.64
C VAL A 155 11.07 15.86 -2.14
N SER A 156 11.67 14.68 -2.29
CA SER A 156 13.03 14.53 -2.84
C SER A 156 13.13 15.04 -4.28
N ALA A 157 12.10 14.81 -5.12
CA ALA A 157 12.03 15.30 -6.49
C ALA A 157 11.93 16.83 -6.59
N LEU A 158 11.41 17.50 -5.55
CA LEU A 158 11.45 18.97 -5.43
C LEU A 158 12.83 19.51 -5.04
N GLY A 159 13.81 18.64 -4.79
CA GLY A 159 15.17 19.02 -4.35
C GLY A 159 15.25 19.35 -2.87
N ILE A 160 14.28 18.95 -2.07
CA ILE A 160 14.23 19.11 -0.62
C ILE A 160 14.70 17.79 0.01
N GLU A 161 15.66 17.84 0.95
CA GLU A 161 16.04 16.69 1.76
C GLU A 161 15.07 16.55 2.93
N PRO A 162 14.20 15.52 2.97
CA PRO A 162 13.19 15.40 4.01
C PRO A 162 13.74 14.80 5.31
N THR A 163 13.04 15.07 6.40
CA THR A 163 13.18 14.31 7.66
C THR A 163 12.37 13.03 7.53
N ARG A 164 13.06 11.88 7.47
CA ARG A 164 12.43 10.57 7.32
C ARG A 164 12.07 9.98 8.68
N VAL A 165 10.82 9.57 8.84
CA VAL A 165 10.28 8.89 10.02
C VAL A 165 9.72 7.51 9.65
N ALA A 166 9.34 6.73 10.66
CA ALA A 166 8.97 5.33 10.45
C ALA A 166 7.58 5.16 9.80
N THR A 167 6.61 6.03 10.15
CA THR A 167 5.23 5.95 9.65
C THR A 167 4.69 7.32 9.22
N GLN A 168 3.66 7.35 8.40
CA GLN A 168 2.98 8.62 8.08
C GLN A 168 2.36 9.26 9.33
N ALA A 169 1.84 8.48 10.26
CA ALA A 169 1.31 8.97 11.53
C ALA A 169 2.38 9.72 12.34
N ASP A 170 3.63 9.26 12.34
CA ASP A 170 4.75 9.94 13.00
C ASP A 170 5.04 11.31 12.39
N THR A 171 4.83 11.51 11.08
CA THR A 171 5.02 12.81 10.44
C THR A 171 4.09 13.87 11.01
N LEU A 172 2.84 13.50 11.31
CA LEU A 172 1.85 14.41 11.95
C LEU A 172 2.28 14.80 13.36
N LEU A 173 2.88 13.85 14.09
CA LEU A 173 3.44 14.10 15.43
C LEU A 173 4.65 15.05 15.35
N GLU A 174 5.53 14.90 14.35
CA GLU A 174 6.66 15.81 14.09
C GLU A 174 6.18 17.26 13.92
N VAL A 175 5.14 17.48 13.10
CA VAL A 175 4.59 18.84 12.88
C VAL A 175 3.86 19.34 14.12
N ALA A 176 3.04 18.50 14.75
CA ALA A 176 2.27 18.91 15.95
C ALA A 176 3.17 19.28 17.13
N SER A 177 4.34 18.65 17.25
CA SER A 177 5.34 18.96 18.28
C SER A 177 6.25 20.15 17.93
N GLY A 178 6.25 20.59 16.67
CA GLY A 178 7.14 21.63 16.14
C GLY A 178 8.58 21.15 15.89
N ALA A 179 8.80 19.84 15.78
CA ALA A 179 10.08 19.25 15.40
C ALA A 179 10.33 19.40 13.89
N SER A 180 9.28 19.33 13.08
CA SER A 180 9.27 19.65 11.65
C SER A 180 8.32 20.80 11.37
N ASP A 181 8.59 21.60 10.32
CA ASP A 181 7.76 22.75 9.92
C ASP A 181 6.50 22.27 9.17
N ALA A 182 6.63 21.16 8.43
CA ALA A 182 5.58 20.59 7.60
C ALA A 182 5.73 19.07 7.51
N ALA A 183 4.70 18.40 6.99
CA ALA A 183 4.76 17.00 6.56
C ALA A 183 4.20 16.87 5.15
N VAL A 184 4.56 15.81 4.46
CA VAL A 184 3.88 15.36 3.23
C VAL A 184 3.37 13.96 3.47
N ILE A 185 2.05 13.80 3.32
CA ILE A 185 1.31 12.55 3.54
C ILE A 185 0.23 12.37 2.48
N ASP A 186 -0.37 11.23 2.49
CA ASP A 186 -1.52 10.88 1.66
C ASP A 186 -2.76 11.68 2.01
N SER A 187 -3.48 12.14 0.99
CA SER A 187 -4.68 12.96 1.13
C SER A 187 -5.81 12.25 1.89
N LEU A 188 -5.90 10.92 1.80
CA LEU A 188 -6.90 10.14 2.54
C LEU A 188 -6.59 10.12 4.04
N MET A 189 -5.31 9.98 4.44
CA MET A 189 -4.92 10.14 5.84
C MET A 189 -5.15 11.57 6.33
N ALA A 190 -4.78 12.59 5.52
CA ALA A 190 -5.01 13.98 5.87
C ALA A 190 -6.50 14.25 6.13
N ALA A 191 -7.39 13.74 5.29
CA ALA A 191 -8.83 13.90 5.46
C ALA A 191 -9.38 13.24 6.74
N ALA A 192 -8.78 12.13 7.17
CA ALA A 192 -9.20 11.41 8.37
C ALA A 192 -8.63 11.99 9.67
N MET A 193 -7.41 12.52 9.65
CA MET A 193 -6.65 12.83 10.87
C MET A 193 -6.38 14.31 11.09
N VAL A 194 -6.55 15.18 10.07
CA VAL A 194 -6.12 16.60 10.10
C VAL A 194 -7.33 17.54 9.99
N GLY A 195 -7.37 18.58 10.82
CA GLY A 195 -8.41 19.60 10.81
C GLY A 195 -9.37 19.51 11.99
N GLU A 196 -10.33 20.43 12.04
CA GLU A 196 -11.28 20.56 13.14
C GLU A 196 -12.07 19.26 13.36
N GLY A 197 -12.14 18.78 14.58
CA GLY A 197 -12.85 17.56 14.96
C GLY A 197 -12.05 16.26 14.80
N THR A 198 -10.80 16.35 14.37
CA THR A 198 -9.89 15.20 14.21
C THR A 198 -8.80 15.17 15.30
N SER A 199 -7.91 14.17 15.22
CA SER A 199 -6.78 14.03 16.16
C SER A 199 -5.79 15.21 16.10
N TYR A 200 -5.65 15.86 14.93
CA TYR A 200 -4.74 16.99 14.72
C TYR A 200 -5.50 18.26 14.32
N ALA A 201 -6.36 18.75 15.22
CA ALA A 201 -7.24 19.91 14.97
C ALA A 201 -6.48 21.23 14.68
N ASN A 202 -5.23 21.35 15.10
CA ASN A 202 -4.39 22.53 14.88
C ASN A 202 -3.55 22.45 13.60
N LEU A 203 -3.62 21.35 12.86
CA LEU A 203 -2.97 21.19 11.57
C LEU A 203 -4.00 21.36 10.45
N THR A 204 -3.49 21.66 9.28
CA THR A 204 -4.30 21.70 8.04
C THR A 204 -3.46 21.26 6.86
N TYR A 205 -4.10 20.78 5.79
CA TYR A 205 -3.44 20.57 4.50
C TYR A 205 -3.59 21.80 3.61
N THR A 206 -2.62 22.04 2.73
CA THR A 206 -2.58 23.23 1.88
C THR A 206 -2.50 22.87 0.40
N VAL A 207 -1.35 22.43 -0.09
CA VAL A 207 -1.13 22.15 -1.51
C VAL A 207 -1.07 20.65 -1.77
N GLY A 208 -1.74 20.19 -2.83
CA GLY A 208 -1.53 18.88 -3.41
C GLY A 208 -0.34 18.91 -4.36
N LEU A 209 0.59 17.98 -4.19
CA LEU A 209 1.83 17.93 -4.95
C LEU A 209 1.73 17.06 -6.21
N ASN A 210 0.82 16.09 -6.22
CA ASN A 210 0.59 15.16 -7.34
C ASN A 210 -0.87 14.69 -7.39
N SER A 211 -1.13 13.74 -8.29
CA SER A 211 -2.32 12.90 -8.31
C SER A 211 -1.83 11.48 -8.58
N GLU A 212 -2.29 10.52 -7.80
CA GLU A 212 -1.81 9.15 -7.81
C GLU A 212 -2.93 8.16 -7.56
N GLU A 213 -2.63 6.87 -7.70
CA GLU A 213 -3.58 5.79 -7.51
C GLU A 213 -3.00 4.73 -6.57
N TYR A 214 -3.84 4.13 -5.73
CA TYR A 214 -3.49 3.01 -4.89
C TYR A 214 -3.70 1.67 -5.59
N GLY A 215 -2.81 0.75 -5.32
CA GLY A 215 -2.90 -0.66 -5.67
C GLY A 215 -2.30 -1.54 -4.59
N VAL A 216 -2.34 -2.82 -4.82
CA VAL A 216 -1.83 -3.86 -3.91
C VAL A 216 -0.61 -4.52 -4.53
N GLY A 217 0.44 -4.74 -3.75
CA GLY A 217 1.71 -5.29 -4.20
C GLY A 217 1.90 -6.75 -3.80
N PHE A 218 2.41 -7.53 -4.74
CA PHE A 218 2.75 -8.94 -4.58
C PHE A 218 4.19 -9.19 -5.06
N ARG A 219 4.74 -10.35 -4.75
CA ARG A 219 6.01 -10.80 -5.36
C ARG A 219 5.91 -10.73 -6.89
N LYS A 220 7.00 -10.36 -7.52
CA LYS A 220 7.03 -10.26 -8.99
C LYS A 220 6.64 -11.58 -9.64
N GLY A 221 5.69 -11.53 -10.58
CA GLY A 221 5.13 -12.71 -11.26
C GLY A 221 4.08 -13.49 -10.46
N SER A 222 3.65 -12.99 -9.29
CA SER A 222 2.64 -13.66 -8.45
C SER A 222 1.27 -13.71 -9.13
N ASP A 223 0.65 -14.88 -9.12
CA ASP A 223 -0.72 -15.10 -9.62
C ASP A 223 -1.82 -14.59 -8.66
N LEU A 224 -1.44 -14.19 -7.43
CA LEU A 224 -2.35 -13.53 -6.49
C LEU A 224 -2.87 -12.19 -7.02
N ALA A 225 -2.07 -11.45 -7.81
CA ALA A 225 -2.51 -10.18 -8.40
C ALA A 225 -3.73 -10.35 -9.31
N ALA A 226 -3.72 -11.39 -10.15
CA ALA A 226 -4.87 -11.70 -11.01
C ALA A 226 -6.10 -12.13 -10.18
N ALA A 227 -5.90 -12.98 -9.16
CA ALA A 227 -6.97 -13.40 -8.26
C ALA A 227 -7.58 -12.20 -7.50
N LEU A 228 -6.73 -11.26 -7.06
CA LEU A 228 -7.22 -10.03 -6.42
C LEU A 228 -8.00 -9.15 -7.39
N ASN A 229 -7.55 -8.98 -8.64
CA ASN A 229 -8.27 -8.17 -9.63
C ASN A 229 -9.68 -8.73 -9.89
N ASP A 230 -9.81 -10.06 -9.99
CA ASP A 230 -11.12 -10.70 -10.12
C ASP A 230 -12.01 -10.45 -8.88
N PHE A 231 -11.42 -10.49 -7.68
CA PHE A 231 -12.12 -10.19 -6.43
C PHE A 231 -12.52 -8.70 -6.33
N LEU A 232 -11.63 -7.75 -6.66
CA LEU A 232 -11.94 -6.31 -6.66
C LEU A 232 -13.12 -6.03 -7.58
N LYS A 233 -13.08 -6.59 -8.81
CA LYS A 233 -14.20 -6.46 -9.74
C LYS A 233 -15.49 -7.03 -9.19
N ALA A 234 -15.49 -8.23 -8.63
CA ALA A 234 -16.68 -8.86 -8.09
C ALA A 234 -17.27 -8.07 -6.92
N SER A 235 -16.42 -7.60 -5.99
CA SER A 235 -16.85 -6.81 -4.83
C SER A 235 -17.30 -5.39 -5.20
N TYR A 236 -16.79 -4.82 -6.28
CA TYR A 236 -17.30 -3.56 -6.84
C TYR A 236 -18.67 -3.77 -7.47
N ASP A 237 -18.83 -4.81 -8.31
CA ASP A 237 -20.07 -5.10 -9.04
C ASP A 237 -21.24 -5.47 -8.09
N ASP A 238 -20.97 -6.16 -6.97
CA ASP A 238 -22.00 -6.52 -5.97
C ASP A 238 -22.24 -5.45 -4.90
N GLY A 239 -21.40 -4.39 -4.88
CA GLY A 239 -21.50 -3.24 -3.97
C GLY A 239 -20.89 -3.45 -2.60
N SER A 240 -20.29 -4.61 -2.31
CA SER A 240 -19.64 -4.87 -1.00
C SER A 240 -18.43 -3.99 -0.77
N MET A 241 -17.61 -3.74 -1.80
CA MET A 241 -16.49 -2.81 -1.75
C MET A 241 -16.94 -1.38 -1.38
N MET A 242 -18.03 -0.90 -1.99
CA MET A 242 -18.57 0.43 -1.69
C MET A 242 -19.14 0.51 -0.27
N THR A 243 -19.75 -0.56 0.22
CA THR A 243 -20.25 -0.64 1.61
C THR A 243 -19.10 -0.51 2.62
N ILE A 244 -17.98 -1.19 2.37
CA ILE A 244 -16.77 -1.05 3.19
C ILE A 244 -16.22 0.38 3.07
N ALA A 245 -16.13 0.93 1.85
CA ALA A 245 -15.63 2.29 1.63
C ALA A 245 -16.46 3.37 2.35
N GLU A 246 -17.79 3.22 2.37
CA GLU A 246 -18.70 4.11 3.11
C GLU A 246 -18.48 4.04 4.63
N THR A 247 -18.15 2.85 5.15
CA THR A 247 -17.87 2.65 6.59
C THR A 247 -16.68 3.50 7.04
N TYR A 248 -15.68 3.64 6.19
CA TYR A 248 -14.43 4.36 6.48
C TYR A 248 -14.35 5.75 5.83
N GLY A 249 -15.42 6.20 5.14
CA GLY A 249 -15.50 7.53 4.54
C GLY A 249 -14.66 7.75 3.28
N VAL A 250 -14.18 6.65 2.64
CA VAL A 250 -13.29 6.71 1.47
C VAL A 250 -14.01 6.48 0.12
N GLN A 251 -15.34 6.35 0.13
CA GLN A 251 -16.13 6.01 -1.06
C GLN A 251 -15.93 6.94 -2.26
N ALA A 252 -15.59 8.21 -2.01
CA ALA A 252 -15.34 9.19 -3.09
C ALA A 252 -14.02 8.95 -3.83
N ALA A 253 -13.09 8.21 -3.23
CA ALA A 253 -11.79 7.88 -3.81
C ALA A 253 -11.82 6.59 -4.64
N ILE A 254 -12.82 5.72 -4.44
CA ILE A 254 -12.86 4.40 -5.08
C ILE A 254 -12.96 4.52 -6.60
N ILE A 255 -12.15 3.73 -7.29
CA ILE A 255 -12.11 3.60 -8.76
C ILE A 255 -13.00 2.43 -9.15
N ALA A 256 -13.77 2.58 -10.23
CA ALA A 256 -14.57 1.50 -10.83
C ALA A 256 -13.65 0.37 -11.33
N GLN A 257 -14.03 -0.88 -11.06
CA GLN A 257 -13.26 -2.09 -11.38
C GLN A 257 -13.74 -2.79 -12.66
#